data_88c4c0641d3a2f255e995b94a8f7d2e2
#
_entry.id   88c4c0641d3a2f255e995b94a8f7d2e2
#
_cell.length_a   1.000
_cell.length_b   1.000
_cell.length_c   1.000
_cell.angle_alpha   90.00
_cell.angle_beta   90.00
_cell.angle_gamma   90.00
#
_symmetry.space_group_name_H-M   'P 1'
#
loop_
_entity.id
_entity.type
_entity.pdbx_description
1 polymer ?
#
loop_
_entity_poly.entity_id
_entity_poly.type
_entity_poly.pdbx_seq_one_letter_code
_entity_poly.pdbx_strand_id
1 'polypeptide(L)'
;MNTIPAKIINIKKENNVAFVKLQDKYKNIFSVLMLDFDKQNIDIGLECNIIFKESEVMVAHTQSVNLSARNKFEGKVLNIEEDSIFARISFDFYGMTINSLITQEAKKELNINIGDSFIWFIKSNELMLQY
;
A
#
# COMPACT_ATOMS: atom_id res chain seq x y z
N MET A 1 -0.84 2.47 11.33
CA MET A 1 -1.73 1.82 10.35
C MET A 1 -2.05 2.80 9.23
N ASN A 2 -1.82 2.40 8.00
CA ASN A 2 -2.19 3.22 6.85
C ASN A 2 -3.64 2.96 6.47
N THR A 3 -4.36 4.00 6.01
CA THR A 3 -5.76 3.90 5.65
C THR A 3 -6.04 4.70 4.38
N ILE A 4 -6.68 4.09 3.40
CA ILE A 4 -7.03 4.73 2.14
C ILE A 4 -8.51 4.46 1.83
N PRO A 5 -9.36 5.48 1.76
CA PRO A 5 -10.75 5.29 1.32
C PRO A 5 -10.81 4.92 -0.16
N ALA A 6 -11.61 3.92 -0.50
CA ALA A 6 -11.72 3.45 -1.86
C ALA A 6 -13.06 2.74 -2.10
N LYS A 7 -13.38 2.50 -3.38
CA LYS A 7 -14.59 1.82 -3.80
C LYS A 7 -14.23 0.57 -4.58
N ILE A 8 -14.94 -0.52 -4.32
CA ILE A 8 -14.75 -1.77 -5.05
C ILE A 8 -15.29 -1.61 -6.46
N ILE A 9 -14.43 -1.87 -7.46
CA ILE A 9 -14.78 -1.73 -8.88
C ILE A 9 -14.78 -3.05 -9.64
N ASN A 10 -14.11 -4.09 -9.12
CA ASN A 10 -14.05 -5.40 -9.77
C ASN A 10 -13.77 -6.49 -8.75
N ILE A 11 -14.37 -7.66 -8.96
CA ILE A 11 -14.14 -8.84 -8.13
C ILE A 11 -13.94 -10.03 -9.05
N LYS A 12 -12.78 -10.68 -8.95
CA LYS A 12 -12.50 -11.94 -9.61
C LYS A 12 -12.44 -13.02 -8.54
N LYS A 13 -13.37 -13.97 -8.61
CA LYS A 13 -13.50 -15.00 -7.58
C LYS A 13 -13.25 -16.37 -8.16
N GLU A 14 -12.55 -17.21 -7.41
CA GLU A 14 -12.42 -18.62 -7.68
C GLU A 14 -12.48 -19.37 -6.35
N ASN A 15 -13.46 -20.26 -6.22
CA ASN A 15 -13.77 -20.90 -4.95
C ASN A 15 -14.06 -19.83 -3.89
N ASN A 16 -13.36 -19.86 -2.76
CA ASN A 16 -13.53 -18.93 -1.66
C ASN A 16 -12.44 -17.86 -1.61
N VAL A 17 -11.70 -17.68 -2.72
CA VAL A 17 -10.63 -16.68 -2.84
C VAL A 17 -11.06 -15.63 -3.86
N ALA A 18 -10.87 -14.37 -3.53
CA ALA A 18 -11.19 -13.28 -4.45
C ALA A 18 -10.01 -12.33 -4.63
N PHE A 19 -9.83 -11.88 -5.86
CA PHE A 19 -8.92 -10.80 -6.19
C PHE A 19 -9.76 -9.57 -6.47
N VAL A 20 -9.68 -8.60 -5.57
CA VAL A 20 -10.58 -7.44 -5.55
C VAL A 20 -9.82 -6.21 -5.99
N LYS A 21 -10.39 -5.48 -6.95
CA LYS A 21 -9.85 -4.18 -7.39
C LYS A 21 -10.66 -3.08 -6.76
N LEU A 22 -9.95 -2.08 -6.23
CA LEU A 22 -10.57 -0.89 -5.65
C LEU A 22 -9.98 0.35 -6.29
N GLN A 23 -10.75 1.42 -6.32
CA GLN A 23 -10.31 2.69 -6.87
C GLN A 23 -10.57 3.79 -5.85
N ASP A 24 -9.56 4.63 -5.60
CA ASP A 24 -9.73 5.80 -4.76
C ASP A 24 -10.29 6.98 -5.57
N LYS A 25 -10.52 8.11 -4.91
CA LYS A 25 -11.05 9.31 -5.56
C LYS A 25 -10.10 9.95 -6.57
N TYR A 26 -8.83 9.57 -6.56
CA TYR A 26 -7.83 10.06 -7.49
C TYR A 26 -7.57 9.09 -8.64
N LYS A 27 -8.41 8.04 -8.77
CA LYS A 27 -8.34 7.02 -9.81
C LYS A 27 -7.16 6.07 -9.68
N ASN A 28 -6.53 6.01 -8.51
CA ASN A 28 -5.53 5.00 -8.23
C ASN A 28 -6.21 3.64 -8.03
N ILE A 29 -5.60 2.58 -8.55
CA ILE A 29 -6.15 1.23 -8.46
C ILE A 29 -5.34 0.43 -7.45
N PHE A 30 -6.06 -0.19 -6.52
CA PHE A 30 -5.50 -1.09 -5.51
C PHE A 30 -5.99 -2.50 -5.75
N SER A 31 -5.14 -3.48 -5.45
CA SER A 31 -5.47 -4.89 -5.61
C SER A 31 -5.36 -5.57 -4.25
N VAL A 32 -6.44 -6.22 -3.83
CA VAL A 32 -6.52 -6.90 -2.55
C VAL A 32 -6.86 -8.37 -2.78
N LEU A 33 -6.05 -9.27 -2.23
CA LEU A 33 -6.31 -10.69 -2.26
C LEU A 33 -7.00 -11.08 -0.96
N MET A 34 -8.22 -11.61 -1.08
CA MET A 34 -9.05 -11.97 0.08
C MET A 34 -9.28 -13.46 0.15
N LEU A 35 -8.99 -14.03 1.30
CA LEU A 35 -9.36 -15.42 1.64
C LEU A 35 -10.71 -15.41 2.33
N ASP A 36 -11.38 -16.56 2.36
CA ASP A 36 -12.71 -16.69 2.98
C ASP A 36 -13.71 -15.65 2.48
N PHE A 37 -13.66 -15.36 1.19
CA PHE A 37 -14.45 -14.29 0.58
C PHE A 37 -15.95 -14.54 0.73
N ASP A 38 -16.41 -15.80 0.68
CA ASP A 38 -17.82 -16.14 0.77
C ASP A 38 -18.45 -15.77 2.11
N LYS A 39 -17.62 -15.54 3.14
CA LYS A 39 -18.08 -15.08 4.46
C LYS A 39 -18.16 -13.57 4.56
N GLN A 40 -17.73 -12.84 3.53
CA GLN A 40 -17.70 -11.39 3.51
C GLN A 40 -18.97 -10.85 2.83
N ASN A 41 -19.44 -9.72 3.33
CA ASN A 41 -20.58 -9.03 2.72
C ASN A 41 -20.06 -7.90 1.83
N ILE A 42 -19.41 -8.28 0.73
CA ILE A 42 -18.68 -7.36 -0.15
C ILE A 42 -19.21 -7.51 -1.58
N ASP A 43 -19.48 -6.38 -2.25
CA ASP A 43 -19.89 -6.37 -3.65
C ASP A 43 -19.33 -5.12 -4.35
N ILE A 44 -19.41 -5.14 -5.68
CA ILE A 44 -19.02 -4.00 -6.52
C ILE A 44 -19.82 -2.77 -6.12
N GLY A 45 -19.16 -1.64 -5.99
CA GLY A 45 -19.75 -0.39 -5.57
C GLY A 45 -19.64 -0.08 -4.08
N LEU A 46 -19.24 -1.07 -3.26
CA LEU A 46 -19.06 -0.84 -1.83
C LEU A 46 -17.91 0.14 -1.59
N GLU A 47 -18.20 1.18 -0.81
CA GLU A 47 -17.18 2.11 -0.33
C GLU A 47 -16.64 1.61 1.00
N CYS A 48 -15.32 1.54 1.11
CA CYS A 48 -14.65 1.00 2.29
C CYS A 48 -13.28 1.64 2.47
N ASN A 49 -12.61 1.29 3.54
CA ASN A 49 -11.23 1.68 3.76
C ASN A 49 -10.30 0.50 3.50
N ILE A 50 -9.23 0.77 2.76
CA ILE A 50 -8.10 -0.16 2.64
C ILE A 50 -7.18 0.16 3.80
N ILE A 51 -6.89 -0.83 4.64
CA ILE A 51 -6.00 -0.65 5.79
C ILE A 51 -4.80 -1.59 5.68
N PHE A 52 -3.63 -1.11 6.07
CA PHE A 52 -2.41 -1.92 6.01
C PHE A 52 -1.36 -1.42 6.99
N LYS A 53 -0.54 -2.35 7.45
CA LYS A 53 0.50 -2.07 8.44
C LYS A 53 1.69 -1.38 7.80
N GLU A 54 2.26 -0.42 8.51
CA GLU A 54 3.47 0.29 8.08
C GLU A 54 4.65 -0.68 7.89
N SER A 55 4.71 -1.72 8.72
CA SER A 55 5.78 -2.73 8.66
C SER A 55 5.71 -3.61 7.41
N GLU A 56 4.59 -3.63 6.70
CA GLU A 56 4.43 -4.41 5.47
C GLU A 56 4.70 -3.58 4.22
N VAL A 57 4.84 -2.26 4.35
CA VAL A 57 5.14 -1.37 3.22
C VAL A 57 6.63 -1.37 2.96
N MET A 58 7.00 -1.67 1.73
CA MET A 58 8.39 -1.69 1.27
C MET A 58 8.68 -0.50 0.38
N VAL A 59 9.95 -0.19 0.21
CA VAL A 59 10.39 0.98 -0.57
C VAL A 59 11.39 0.54 -1.64
N ALA A 60 11.30 1.14 -2.83
CA ALA A 60 12.21 0.88 -3.93
C ALA A 60 12.48 2.17 -4.71
N HIS A 61 13.56 2.18 -5.48
CA HIS A 61 13.84 3.28 -6.41
C HIS A 61 12.76 3.40 -7.48
N THR A 62 12.56 4.60 -8.00
CA THR A 62 11.53 4.87 -9.01
C THR A 62 11.75 4.09 -10.32
N GLN A 63 12.96 3.62 -10.60
CA GLN A 63 13.24 2.78 -11.75
C GLN A 63 12.85 1.30 -11.53
N SER A 64 12.52 0.91 -10.31
CA SER A 64 12.16 -0.47 -9.96
C SER A 64 10.69 -0.74 -10.29
N VAL A 65 10.39 -0.97 -11.57
CA VAL A 65 9.01 -1.07 -12.06
C VAL A 65 8.52 -2.51 -12.22
N ASN A 66 9.42 -3.48 -12.24
CA ASN A 66 9.10 -4.89 -12.44
C ASN A 66 9.02 -5.63 -11.11
N LEU A 67 7.93 -5.39 -10.38
CA LEU A 67 7.67 -6.01 -9.08
C LEU A 67 6.47 -6.94 -9.18
N SER A 68 6.49 -8.03 -8.42
CA SER A 68 5.33 -8.91 -8.31
C SER A 68 4.23 -8.31 -7.42
N ALA A 69 4.57 -7.35 -6.58
CA ALA A 69 3.58 -6.59 -5.81
C ALA A 69 2.68 -5.80 -6.77
N ARG A 70 1.37 -5.94 -6.60
CA ARG A 70 0.43 -5.23 -7.47
C ARG A 70 0.16 -3.81 -7.01
N ASN A 71 0.40 -3.49 -5.75
CA ASN A 71 0.22 -2.16 -5.19
C ASN A 71 1.58 -1.49 -5.11
N LYS A 72 1.85 -0.61 -6.06
CA LYS A 72 3.11 0.14 -6.13
C LYS A 72 2.81 1.55 -6.63
N PHE A 73 3.26 2.53 -5.87
CA PHE A 73 2.96 3.93 -6.12
C PHE A 73 4.17 4.78 -5.84
N GLU A 74 4.36 5.82 -6.63
CA GLU A 74 5.41 6.80 -6.38
C GLU A 74 4.92 7.81 -5.33
N GLY A 75 5.79 8.16 -4.41
CA GLY A 75 5.52 9.15 -3.39
C GLY A 75 6.76 9.96 -3.05
N LYS A 76 6.54 11.22 -2.67
CA LYS A 76 7.60 12.10 -2.20
C LYS A 76 7.78 11.88 -0.70
N VAL A 77 9.03 11.78 -0.26
CA VAL A 77 9.37 11.61 1.16
C VAL A 77 9.13 12.94 1.89
N LEU A 78 8.22 12.92 2.85
CA LEU A 78 7.85 14.09 3.66
C LEU A 78 8.65 14.16 4.95
N ASN A 79 8.89 13.01 5.59
CA ASN A 79 9.52 12.95 6.88
C ASN A 79 10.20 11.60 7.09
N ILE A 80 11.20 11.57 7.97
CA ILE A 80 11.92 10.37 8.36
C ILE A 80 12.08 10.41 9.87
N GLU A 81 11.55 9.41 10.58
CA GLU A 81 11.80 9.18 11.99
C GLU A 81 12.68 7.94 12.11
N GLU A 82 13.83 8.06 12.74
CA GLU A 82 14.79 6.96 12.74
C GLU A 82 15.52 6.79 14.06
N ASP A 83 15.95 5.54 14.30
CA ASP A 83 16.86 5.20 15.37
C ASP A 83 17.96 4.30 14.79
N SER A 84 18.68 3.57 15.64
CA SER A 84 19.79 2.74 15.16
C SER A 84 19.36 1.49 14.41
N ILE A 85 18.10 1.07 14.52
CA ILE A 85 17.58 -0.17 13.93
C ILE A 85 16.52 0.10 12.87
N PHE A 86 15.59 1.02 13.12
CA PHE A 86 14.45 1.29 12.26
C PHE A 86 14.48 2.70 11.67
N ALA A 87 13.84 2.82 10.51
CA ALA A 87 13.52 4.10 9.89
C ALA A 87 12.06 4.06 9.42
N ARG A 88 11.28 5.06 9.85
CA ARG A 88 9.91 5.24 9.42
C ARG A 88 9.88 6.34 8.39
N ILE A 89 9.53 5.97 7.17
CA ILE A 89 9.49 6.88 6.02
C ILE A 89 8.04 7.29 5.78
N SER A 90 7.79 8.59 5.78
CA SER A 90 6.44 9.13 5.48
C SER A 90 6.42 9.67 4.08
N PHE A 91 5.46 9.20 3.28
CA PHE A 91 5.28 9.62 1.89
C PHE A 91 4.02 10.46 1.73
N ASP A 92 4.09 11.44 0.84
CA ASP A 92 2.90 12.11 0.35
C ASP A 92 2.20 11.23 -0.70
N PHE A 93 0.91 10.98 -0.50
CA PHE A 93 0.09 10.26 -1.46
C PHE A 93 -1.20 11.03 -1.67
N TYR A 94 -1.16 11.96 -2.62
CA TYR A 94 -2.32 12.82 -2.95
C TYR A 94 -2.87 13.56 -1.72
N GLY A 95 -1.97 14.07 -0.88
CA GLY A 95 -2.32 14.78 0.34
C GLY A 95 -2.52 13.90 1.57
N MET A 96 -2.60 12.58 1.40
CA MET A 96 -2.59 11.63 2.51
C MET A 96 -1.15 11.25 2.85
N THR A 97 -0.91 10.84 4.07
CA THR A 97 0.40 10.36 4.49
C THR A 97 0.39 8.83 4.53
N ILE A 98 1.30 8.22 3.79
CA ILE A 98 1.54 6.77 3.83
C ILE A 98 2.88 6.54 4.52
N ASN A 99 2.89 5.67 5.51
CA ASN A 99 4.08 5.37 6.28
C ASN A 99 4.61 3.98 5.95
N SER A 100 5.93 3.88 5.88
CA SER A 100 6.66 2.63 5.70
C SER A 100 7.70 2.51 6.80
N LEU A 101 7.66 1.41 7.55
CA LEU A 101 8.65 1.11 8.57
C LEU A 101 9.63 0.10 8.01
N ILE A 102 10.84 0.55 7.75
CA ILE A 102 11.92 -0.26 7.19
C ILE A 102 13.11 -0.29 8.17
N THR A 103 14.12 -1.06 7.84
CA THR A 103 15.34 -1.06 8.63
C THR A 103 16.19 0.17 8.33
N GLN A 104 16.98 0.59 9.31
CA GLN A 104 17.94 1.67 9.09
C GLN A 104 18.98 1.27 8.02
N GLU A 105 19.32 -0.01 7.95
CA GLU A 105 20.20 -0.54 6.92
C GLU A 105 19.64 -0.29 5.52
N ALA A 106 18.36 -0.63 5.32
CA ALA A 106 17.67 -0.42 4.03
C ALA A 106 17.60 1.07 3.67
N LYS A 107 17.28 1.92 4.64
CA LYS A 107 17.21 3.38 4.43
C LYS A 107 18.55 3.92 3.95
N LYS A 108 19.66 3.47 4.55
CA LYS A 108 20.99 3.90 4.15
C LYS A 108 21.38 3.38 2.79
N GLU A 109 21.10 2.11 2.50
CA GLU A 109 21.42 1.50 1.20
C GLU A 109 20.70 2.20 0.07
N LEU A 110 19.42 2.53 0.26
CA LEU A 110 18.62 3.25 -0.73
C LEU A 110 18.92 4.76 -0.78
N ASN A 111 19.66 5.27 0.19
CA ASN A 111 19.99 6.70 0.32
C ASN A 111 18.73 7.57 0.31
N ILE A 112 17.77 7.26 1.19
CA ILE A 112 16.49 7.97 1.25
C ILE A 112 16.65 9.29 2.00
N ASN A 113 16.25 10.40 1.37
CA ASN A 113 16.29 11.73 1.97
C ASN A 113 14.93 12.41 1.82
N ILE A 114 14.61 13.32 2.73
CA ILE A 114 13.40 14.13 2.64
C ILE A 114 13.42 14.90 1.33
N GLY A 115 12.30 14.91 0.62
CA GLY A 115 12.14 15.57 -0.66
C GLY A 115 12.37 14.67 -1.87
N ASP A 116 12.99 13.51 -1.68
CA ASP A 116 13.21 12.55 -2.75
C ASP A 116 11.90 11.82 -3.09
N SER A 117 11.83 11.29 -4.31
CA SER A 117 10.72 10.42 -4.74
C SER A 117 11.19 8.98 -4.76
N PHE A 118 10.37 8.10 -4.19
CA PHE A 118 10.58 6.66 -4.18
C PHE A 118 9.26 5.96 -4.46
N ILE A 119 9.34 4.67 -4.80
CA ILE A 119 8.15 3.83 -4.89
C ILE A 119 7.93 3.17 -3.53
N TRP A 120 6.71 3.27 -2.98
CA TRP A 120 6.28 2.41 -1.90
C TRP A 120 5.38 1.33 -2.48
N PHE A 121 5.50 0.11 -1.97
CA PHE A 121 4.74 -1.02 -2.52
C PHE A 121 4.41 -2.03 -1.44
N ILE A 122 3.36 -2.80 -1.70
CA ILE A 122 2.85 -3.79 -0.76
C ILE A 122 2.11 -4.91 -1.52
N LYS A 123 2.24 -6.13 -1.05
CA LYS A 123 1.57 -7.29 -1.65
C LYS A 123 0.07 -7.22 -1.41
N SER A 124 -0.68 -7.76 -2.36
CA SER A 124 -2.15 -7.76 -2.31
C SER A 124 -2.73 -8.49 -1.09
N ASN A 125 -2.04 -9.51 -0.57
CA ASN A 125 -2.50 -10.26 0.60
C ASN A 125 -2.20 -9.55 1.93
N GLU A 126 -1.48 -8.44 1.91
CA GLU A 126 -1.20 -7.65 3.11
C GLU A 126 -2.17 -6.48 3.29
N LEU A 127 -3.04 -6.24 2.32
CA LEU A 127 -4.10 -5.25 2.42
C LEU A 127 -5.35 -5.88 3.02
N MET A 128 -6.03 -5.13 3.87
CA MET A 128 -7.29 -5.53 4.48
C MET A 128 -8.36 -4.49 4.16
N LEU A 129 -9.62 -4.92 4.14
CA LEU A 129 -10.76 -4.02 3.94
C LEU A 129 -11.50 -3.82 5.26
N GLN A 130 -11.82 -2.56 5.54
CA GLN A 130 -12.66 -2.16 6.67
C GLN A 130 -13.95 -1.55 6.10
N TYR A 131 -15.06 -2.16 6.39
CA TYR A 131 -16.36 -1.76 5.84
C TYR A 131 -17.48 -1.92 6.85
#